data_4435131688e622d754db48bdc58ed60b
#
_entry.id   4435131688e622d754db48bdc58ed60b
#
_cell.length_a   1.000
_cell.length_b   1.000
_cell.length_c   1.000
_cell.angle_alpha   90.00
_cell.angle_beta   90.00
_cell.angle_gamma   90.00
#
_symmetry.space_group_name_H-M   'P 1'
#
loop_
_entity.id
_entity.type
_entity.pdbx_description
1 polymer ?
#
loop_
_entity_poly.entity_id
_entity_poly.type
_entity_poly.pdbx_seq_one_letter_code
_entity_poly.pdbx_strand_id
1 'polypeptide(L)'
;ILFINGKNEFLGKVPIGNFPEKDFYYVYPDLNVQANIIDSRWSIYGRADLVQYSHQDIVRQLFIDGAAGTQMYRFNGDTKNPDKTLLRLLLGHSTTIPFLFLTENQKDSILIIGPGGGKEVLISLLSGIRQITGVEINPDFVDIVKTYSKFNGGIYNKFSNVKIIVKEGRHYVKQSNKKFDIILIALPSTEQLQNIDALAMSENYLLTADALFDYMNVLTNEGMLILTLHNKWELLRLTITAVTTFEKIGISNIDAVKHFVILEDEYAPTIVIKKLPFTINELNDLKSKLKNLPKIFPQVTFLPYDRDFNVNNSFINDLLVNLSNNKIDLKSYIENHPFDISPVADDRPFFYKISKLLPDEIK
;
A
#
# COMPACT_ATOMS: atom_id res chain seq x y z
N ILE A 1 -3.12 -26.02 23.50
CA ILE A 1 -3.59 -25.25 24.67
C ILE A 1 -3.86 -23.81 24.28
N LEU A 2 -2.93 -23.06 23.68
CA LEU A 2 -3.12 -21.66 23.26
C LEU A 2 -4.29 -21.48 22.29
N PHE A 3 -4.45 -22.39 21.33
CA PHE A 3 -5.56 -22.35 20.37
C PHE A 3 -6.93 -22.58 21.03
N ILE A 4 -6.99 -23.52 21.99
CA ILE A 4 -8.22 -23.79 22.77
C ILE A 4 -8.54 -22.59 23.67
N ASN A 5 -7.52 -21.98 24.28
CA ASN A 5 -7.71 -20.81 25.13
C ASN A 5 -8.17 -19.60 24.29
N GLY A 6 -7.57 -19.35 23.12
CA GLY A 6 -7.96 -18.24 22.25
C GLY A 6 -9.43 -18.32 21.78
N LYS A 7 -9.97 -19.55 21.68
CA LYS A 7 -11.35 -19.77 21.26
C LYS A 7 -12.37 -19.71 22.41
N ASN A 8 -11.96 -20.12 23.62
CA ASN A 8 -12.86 -20.30 24.76
C ASN A 8 -12.50 -19.45 25.99
N GLU A 9 -11.40 -18.68 25.91
CA GLU A 9 -10.87 -17.86 27.03
C GLU A 9 -10.72 -18.64 28.34
N PHE A 10 -10.49 -19.96 28.27
CA PHE A 10 -10.46 -20.88 29.42
C PHE A 10 -9.38 -20.52 30.45
N LEU A 11 -8.23 -20.03 29.99
CA LEU A 11 -7.13 -19.55 30.84
C LEU A 11 -7.12 -18.02 31.00
N GLY A 12 -8.25 -17.35 30.65
CA GLY A 12 -8.33 -15.90 30.61
C GLY A 12 -7.82 -15.30 29.30
N LYS A 13 -8.03 -13.99 29.13
CA LYS A 13 -7.55 -13.25 27.98
C LYS A 13 -6.04 -13.16 28.00
N VAL A 14 -5.41 -13.58 26.89
CA VAL A 14 -3.96 -13.36 26.72
C VAL A 14 -3.74 -11.87 26.48
N PRO A 15 -3.00 -11.16 27.33
CA PRO A 15 -2.76 -9.73 27.11
C PRO A 15 -1.86 -9.52 25.88
N ILE A 16 -2.02 -8.37 25.23
CA ILE A 16 -1.01 -7.91 24.27
C ILE A 16 0.25 -7.59 25.08
N GLY A 17 1.41 -8.16 24.66
CA GLY A 17 2.67 -7.89 25.32
C GLY A 17 2.97 -6.38 25.34
N ASN A 18 3.34 -5.85 26.50
CA ASN A 18 3.65 -4.43 26.68
C ASN A 18 5.04 -4.12 26.12
N PHE A 19 5.16 -4.10 24.80
CA PHE A 19 6.37 -3.67 24.11
C PHE A 19 6.09 -2.29 23.52
N PRO A 20 6.91 -1.29 23.85
CA PRO A 20 6.73 0.08 23.39
C PRO A 20 6.59 0.20 21.86
N GLU A 21 7.17 -0.71 21.10
CA GLU A 21 7.18 -0.67 19.63
C GLU A 21 5.87 -1.19 18.97
N LYS A 22 4.89 -1.67 19.73
CA LYS A 22 3.64 -2.16 19.14
C LYS A 22 2.70 -1.01 18.79
N ASP A 23 2.19 -0.97 17.56
CA ASP A 23 1.23 0.03 17.05
C ASP A 23 0.02 0.20 17.95
N PHE A 24 -0.43 -0.89 18.58
CA PHE A 24 -1.53 -0.88 19.54
C PHE A 24 -1.38 0.22 20.61
N TYR A 25 -0.15 0.51 21.05
CA TYR A 25 0.13 1.53 22.07
C TYR A 25 0.45 2.91 21.49
N TYR A 26 0.81 2.97 20.21
CA TYR A 26 1.27 4.22 19.56
C TYR A 26 0.26 4.93 18.72
N VAL A 27 -0.86 4.29 18.34
CA VAL A 27 -1.89 4.95 17.52
C VAL A 27 -2.33 6.29 18.11
N TYR A 28 -2.25 6.44 19.45
CA TYR A 28 -2.60 7.67 20.17
C TYR A 28 -1.72 7.84 21.43
N PRO A 29 -0.41 8.06 21.31
CA PRO A 29 0.52 8.01 22.45
C PRO A 29 0.31 9.15 23.47
N ASP A 30 -0.22 10.30 23.05
CA ASP A 30 -0.31 11.53 23.88
C ASP A 30 -1.67 11.75 24.54
N LEU A 31 -2.61 10.83 24.36
CA LEU A 31 -3.96 10.99 24.82
C LEU A 31 -4.29 9.90 25.85
N ASN A 32 -5.03 10.25 26.91
CA ASN A 32 -5.68 9.28 27.82
C ASN A 32 -6.77 8.48 27.08
N VAL A 33 -6.37 7.81 25.99
CA VAL A 33 -7.24 7.08 25.10
C VAL A 33 -7.31 5.64 25.55
N GLN A 34 -8.51 5.17 25.87
CA GLN A 34 -8.72 3.76 26.17
C GLN A 34 -8.88 2.96 24.89
N ALA A 35 -8.07 1.92 24.73
CA ALA A 35 -8.17 0.94 23.67
C ALA A 35 -9.03 -0.23 24.16
N ASN A 36 -10.15 -0.47 23.50
CA ASN A 36 -11.06 -1.58 23.79
C ASN A 36 -10.94 -2.63 22.69
N ILE A 37 -10.42 -3.81 23.02
CA ILE A 37 -10.43 -4.97 22.12
C ILE A 37 -11.85 -5.50 22.08
N ILE A 38 -12.49 -5.45 20.91
CA ILE A 38 -13.90 -5.84 20.72
C ILE A 38 -14.06 -7.21 20.04
N ASP A 39 -13.00 -7.70 19.40
CA ASP A 39 -12.93 -9.06 18.83
C ASP A 39 -11.47 -9.52 18.83
N SER A 40 -11.23 -10.80 19.08
CA SER A 40 -9.91 -11.43 19.06
C SER A 40 -10.00 -12.80 18.42
N ARG A 41 -9.12 -13.10 17.50
CA ARG A 41 -9.05 -14.41 16.82
C ARG A 41 -7.61 -14.91 16.75
N TRP A 42 -7.44 -16.20 16.79
CA TRP A 42 -6.14 -16.85 16.74
C TRP A 42 -6.04 -17.78 15.54
N SER A 43 -5.01 -17.64 14.78
CA SER A 43 -4.69 -18.50 13.65
C SER A 43 -3.18 -18.72 13.50
N ILE A 44 -2.78 -19.35 12.40
CA ILE A 44 -1.37 -19.52 12.06
C ILE A 44 -0.67 -18.18 11.72
N TYR A 45 -1.45 -17.11 11.51
CA TYR A 45 -0.95 -15.77 11.22
C TYR A 45 -0.75 -14.90 12.47
N GLY A 46 -1.00 -15.46 13.66
CA GLY A 46 -0.94 -14.75 14.93
C GLY A 46 -2.32 -14.44 15.50
N ARG A 47 -2.36 -13.52 16.44
CA ARG A 47 -3.59 -13.02 17.07
C ARG A 47 -4.10 -11.78 16.34
N ALA A 48 -5.25 -11.89 15.71
CA ALA A 48 -5.96 -10.77 15.09
C ALA A 48 -6.89 -10.10 16.11
N ASP A 49 -6.66 -8.83 16.41
CA ASP A 49 -7.48 -8.03 17.32
C ASP A 49 -8.18 -6.89 16.58
N LEU A 50 -9.50 -6.75 16.77
CA LEU A 50 -10.24 -5.56 16.38
C LEU A 50 -10.37 -4.62 17.58
N VAL A 51 -9.87 -3.40 17.43
CA VAL A 51 -9.77 -2.43 18.53
C VAL A 51 -10.59 -1.18 18.22
N GLN A 52 -11.34 -0.73 19.23
CA GLN A 52 -12.04 0.55 19.24
C GLN A 52 -11.38 1.49 20.25
N TYR A 53 -10.98 2.66 19.81
CA TYR A 53 -10.44 3.70 20.69
C TYR A 53 -11.54 4.65 21.15
N SER A 54 -11.48 5.09 22.43
CA SER A 54 -12.58 5.80 23.10
C SER A 54 -12.96 7.13 22.47
N HIS A 55 -12.05 7.83 21.81
CA HIS A 55 -12.28 9.14 21.18
C HIS A 55 -12.53 9.05 19.67
N GLN A 56 -12.44 7.86 19.06
CA GLN A 56 -12.56 7.66 17.63
C GLN A 56 -13.67 6.64 17.34
N ASP A 57 -14.81 7.12 16.88
CA ASP A 57 -15.96 6.26 16.60
C ASP A 57 -16.15 5.92 15.11
N ILE A 58 -15.40 6.61 14.23
CA ILE A 58 -15.48 6.40 12.77
C ILE A 58 -14.50 5.31 12.30
N VAL A 59 -13.40 5.09 13.02
CA VAL A 59 -12.36 4.14 12.64
C VAL A 59 -12.18 3.09 13.73
N ARG A 60 -12.05 1.84 13.33
CA ARG A 60 -11.55 0.72 14.13
C ARG A 60 -10.24 0.24 13.54
N GLN A 61 -9.35 -0.23 14.39
CA GLN A 61 -8.06 -0.76 13.98
C GLN A 61 -8.05 -2.29 14.09
N LEU A 62 -7.58 -2.97 13.06
CA LEU A 62 -7.23 -4.38 13.14
C LEU A 62 -5.73 -4.49 13.30
N PHE A 63 -5.29 -5.36 14.22
CA PHE A 63 -3.86 -5.64 14.46
C PHE A 63 -3.59 -7.13 14.37
N ILE A 64 -2.35 -7.48 14.07
CA ILE A 64 -1.79 -8.82 14.28
C ILE A 64 -0.76 -8.70 15.40
N ASP A 65 -0.94 -9.46 16.50
CA ASP A 65 -0.08 -9.44 17.68
C ASP A 65 0.17 -8.02 18.24
N GLY A 66 -0.80 -7.12 18.07
CA GLY A 66 -0.73 -5.71 18.47
C GLY A 66 0.09 -4.82 17.54
N ALA A 67 0.48 -5.34 16.39
CA ALA A 67 1.21 -4.63 15.33
C ALA A 67 0.42 -4.67 14.00
N ALA A 68 0.98 -4.13 12.94
CA ALA A 68 0.39 -4.19 11.60
C ALA A 68 -1.03 -3.64 11.51
N GLY A 69 -1.23 -2.44 12.02
CA GLY A 69 -2.56 -1.82 12.05
C GLY A 69 -3.14 -1.56 10.67
N THR A 70 -4.34 -2.09 10.40
CA THR A 70 -5.14 -1.76 9.23
C THR A 70 -6.49 -1.23 9.64
N GLN A 71 -7.02 -0.25 8.90
CA GLN A 71 -8.19 0.52 9.29
C GLN A 71 -9.48 -0.05 8.72
N MET A 72 -10.49 -0.18 9.57
CA MET A 72 -11.88 -0.42 9.20
C MET A 72 -12.68 0.85 9.43
N TYR A 73 -13.29 1.41 8.41
CA TYR A 73 -14.05 2.64 8.50
C TYR A 73 -15.54 2.40 8.71
N ARG A 74 -16.19 3.29 9.51
CA ARG A 74 -17.65 3.34 9.58
C ARG A 74 -18.20 3.80 8.24
N PHE A 75 -19.09 2.99 7.67
CA PHE A 75 -19.76 3.29 6.41
C PHE A 75 -21.21 2.78 6.47
N ASN A 76 -22.15 3.56 5.96
CA ASN A 76 -23.56 3.22 5.97
C ASN A 76 -24.02 2.32 4.83
N GLY A 77 -23.13 2.03 3.85
CA GLY A 77 -23.44 1.25 2.65
C GLY A 77 -23.97 2.08 1.46
N ASP A 78 -24.15 3.38 1.64
CA ASP A 78 -24.59 4.26 0.54
C ASP A 78 -23.38 4.88 -0.18
N THR A 79 -23.04 4.32 -1.34
CA THR A 79 -21.94 4.81 -2.17
C THR A 79 -22.25 6.09 -2.94
N LYS A 80 -23.55 6.47 -3.03
CA LYS A 80 -23.97 7.68 -3.74
C LYS A 80 -23.91 8.92 -2.86
N ASN A 81 -24.17 8.74 -1.55
CA ASN A 81 -24.18 9.82 -0.57
C ASN A 81 -23.29 9.46 0.64
N PRO A 82 -21.98 9.31 0.45
CA PRO A 82 -21.07 8.98 1.54
C PRO A 82 -20.96 10.15 2.53
N ASP A 83 -20.71 9.83 3.80
CA ASP A 83 -20.46 10.83 4.83
C ASP A 83 -19.25 11.72 4.48
N LYS A 84 -19.38 13.05 4.68
CA LYS A 84 -18.32 14.01 4.34
C LYS A 84 -17.06 13.85 5.21
N THR A 85 -17.24 13.45 6.48
CA THR A 85 -16.12 13.20 7.39
C THR A 85 -15.35 11.95 6.92
N LEU A 86 -16.05 10.90 6.53
CA LEU A 86 -15.45 9.71 5.94
C LEU A 86 -14.64 10.05 4.68
N LEU A 87 -15.23 10.81 3.74
CA LEU A 87 -14.52 11.24 2.53
C LEU A 87 -13.25 12.03 2.84
N ARG A 88 -13.32 12.95 3.80
CA ARG A 88 -12.16 13.74 4.22
C ARG A 88 -11.06 12.87 4.83
N LEU A 89 -11.42 11.89 5.64
CA LEU A 89 -10.47 10.94 6.22
C LEU A 89 -9.80 10.10 5.12
N LEU A 90 -10.58 9.58 4.17
CA LEU A 90 -10.04 8.78 3.06
C LEU A 90 -9.12 9.61 2.15
N LEU A 91 -9.44 10.86 1.85
CA LEU A 91 -8.60 11.77 1.07
C LEU A 91 -7.27 12.11 1.78
N GLY A 92 -7.20 11.94 3.09
CA GLY A 92 -5.96 12.07 3.85
C GLY A 92 -4.93 10.96 3.57
N HIS A 93 -5.31 9.89 2.86
CA HIS A 93 -4.39 8.83 2.48
C HIS A 93 -3.89 9.00 1.04
N SER A 94 -2.58 8.93 0.85
CA SER A 94 -1.95 9.03 -0.49
C SER A 94 -2.49 7.97 -1.46
N THR A 95 -2.82 6.78 -0.97
CA THR A 95 -3.46 5.68 -1.71
C THR A 95 -4.77 6.10 -2.40
N THR A 96 -5.48 7.10 -1.87
CA THR A 96 -6.77 7.58 -2.43
C THR A 96 -6.57 8.53 -3.61
N ILE A 97 -5.50 9.29 -3.64
CA ILE A 97 -5.29 10.34 -4.64
C ILE A 97 -5.30 9.81 -6.08
N PRO A 98 -4.70 8.64 -6.41
CA PRO A 98 -4.76 8.07 -7.75
C PRO A 98 -6.18 7.84 -8.28
N PHE A 99 -7.15 7.56 -7.41
CA PHE A 99 -8.54 7.34 -7.81
C PHE A 99 -9.25 8.60 -8.30
N LEU A 100 -8.74 9.78 -7.97
CA LEU A 100 -9.32 11.05 -8.42
C LEU A 100 -9.09 11.31 -9.91
N PHE A 101 -8.11 10.68 -10.53
CA PHE A 101 -7.77 10.90 -11.94
C PHE A 101 -7.98 9.68 -12.85
N LEU A 102 -8.66 8.66 -12.35
CA LEU A 102 -9.05 7.52 -13.18
C LEU A 102 -9.95 7.97 -14.33
N THR A 103 -9.68 7.44 -15.51
CA THR A 103 -10.60 7.54 -16.65
C THR A 103 -11.72 6.50 -16.51
N GLU A 104 -12.83 6.66 -17.24
CA GLU A 104 -13.93 5.68 -17.18
C GLU A 104 -13.48 4.27 -17.62
N ASN A 105 -12.53 4.19 -18.56
CA ASN A 105 -11.98 2.91 -19.05
C ASN A 105 -11.09 2.22 -17.99
N GLN A 106 -10.60 2.94 -17.00
CA GLN A 106 -9.78 2.41 -15.91
C GLN A 106 -10.60 2.00 -14.68
N LYS A 107 -11.93 2.06 -14.77
CA LYS A 107 -12.84 1.73 -13.68
C LYS A 107 -13.52 0.36 -13.82
N ASP A 108 -13.15 -0.45 -14.82
CA ASP A 108 -13.80 -1.74 -15.02
C ASP A 108 -13.42 -2.74 -13.93
N SER A 109 -12.13 -2.83 -13.57
CA SER A 109 -11.67 -3.86 -12.64
C SER A 109 -10.45 -3.45 -11.82
N ILE A 110 -10.48 -3.81 -10.52
CA ILE A 110 -9.34 -3.66 -9.62
C ILE A 110 -9.01 -4.97 -8.92
N LEU A 111 -7.72 -5.25 -8.77
CA LEU A 111 -7.17 -6.25 -7.87
C LEU A 111 -6.52 -5.53 -6.68
N ILE A 112 -6.96 -5.83 -5.48
CA ILE A 112 -6.39 -5.33 -4.23
C ILE A 112 -5.69 -6.48 -3.52
N ILE A 113 -4.39 -6.37 -3.29
CA ILE A 113 -3.60 -7.35 -2.55
C ILE A 113 -3.43 -6.85 -1.12
N GLY A 114 -3.89 -7.63 -0.15
CA GLY A 114 -3.87 -7.28 1.27
C GLY A 114 -4.88 -6.20 1.67
N PRO A 115 -6.19 -6.34 1.34
CA PRO A 115 -7.19 -5.31 1.67
C PRO A 115 -7.44 -5.13 3.18
N GLY A 116 -6.97 -6.05 4.02
CA GLY A 116 -6.99 -5.95 5.49
C GLY A 116 -8.33 -5.52 6.06
N GLY A 117 -8.39 -4.33 6.68
CA GLY A 117 -9.62 -3.72 7.24
C GLY A 117 -10.61 -3.18 6.22
N GLY A 118 -10.24 -3.19 4.92
CA GLY A 118 -11.14 -2.87 3.82
C GLY A 118 -11.12 -1.42 3.35
N LYS A 119 -10.15 -0.61 3.77
CA LYS A 119 -10.02 0.79 3.33
C LYS A 119 -9.95 0.90 1.81
N GLU A 120 -9.11 0.11 1.15
CA GLU A 120 -8.91 0.12 -0.29
C GLU A 120 -10.15 -0.37 -1.06
N VAL A 121 -10.89 -1.34 -0.51
CA VAL A 121 -12.18 -1.79 -1.04
C VAL A 121 -13.21 -0.67 -0.95
N LEU A 122 -13.27 0.05 0.17
CA LEU A 122 -14.17 1.19 0.35
C LEU A 122 -13.85 2.33 -0.62
N ILE A 123 -12.57 2.70 -0.77
CA ILE A 123 -12.12 3.69 -1.76
C ILE A 123 -12.56 3.29 -3.16
N SER A 124 -12.37 2.02 -3.54
CA SER A 124 -12.75 1.49 -4.85
C SER A 124 -14.25 1.57 -5.09
N LEU A 125 -15.07 1.22 -4.10
CA LEU A 125 -16.53 1.33 -4.15
C LEU A 125 -16.98 2.79 -4.36
N LEU A 126 -16.42 3.71 -3.58
CA LEU A 126 -16.74 5.15 -3.66
C LEU A 126 -16.26 5.79 -4.96
N SER A 127 -15.22 5.24 -5.57
CA SER A 127 -14.69 5.69 -6.88
C SER A 127 -15.45 5.11 -8.08
N GLY A 128 -16.44 4.25 -7.83
CA GLY A 128 -17.29 3.67 -8.89
C GLY A 128 -16.63 2.54 -9.69
N ILE A 129 -15.68 1.82 -9.10
CA ILE A 129 -15.06 0.64 -9.72
C ILE A 129 -16.13 -0.46 -9.90
N ARG A 130 -16.23 -1.00 -11.12
CA ARG A 130 -17.29 -1.95 -11.50
C ARG A 130 -17.08 -3.36 -10.96
N GLN A 131 -15.83 -3.83 -10.87
CA GLN A 131 -15.48 -5.15 -10.35
C GLN A 131 -14.29 -5.01 -9.40
N ILE A 132 -14.47 -5.39 -8.13
CA ILE A 132 -13.45 -5.29 -7.10
C ILE A 132 -13.09 -6.71 -6.64
N THR A 133 -11.83 -7.09 -6.79
CA THR A 133 -11.29 -8.34 -6.28
C THR A 133 -10.27 -8.04 -5.20
N GLY A 134 -10.55 -8.42 -3.96
CA GLY A 134 -9.60 -8.37 -2.85
C GLY A 134 -9.00 -9.76 -2.59
N VAL A 135 -7.68 -9.84 -2.45
CA VAL A 135 -6.96 -11.06 -2.13
C VAL A 135 -6.24 -10.84 -0.80
N GLU A 136 -6.72 -11.52 0.24
CA GLU A 136 -6.22 -11.41 1.61
C GLU A 136 -5.67 -12.75 2.08
N ILE A 137 -4.47 -12.72 2.64
CA ILE A 137 -3.83 -13.94 3.12
C ILE A 137 -4.39 -14.39 4.47
N ASN A 138 -4.78 -13.43 5.31
CA ASN A 138 -5.28 -13.71 6.66
C ASN A 138 -6.81 -13.93 6.68
N PRO A 139 -7.31 -15.16 6.87
CA PRO A 139 -8.73 -15.44 6.90
C PRO A 139 -9.45 -14.75 8.07
N ASP A 140 -8.76 -14.52 9.20
CA ASP A 140 -9.36 -13.87 10.37
C ASP A 140 -9.71 -12.42 10.09
N PHE A 141 -8.87 -11.69 9.31
CA PHE A 141 -9.21 -10.34 8.88
C PHE A 141 -10.46 -10.33 8.00
N VAL A 142 -10.56 -11.26 7.05
CA VAL A 142 -11.74 -11.37 6.19
C VAL A 142 -13.00 -11.63 7.00
N ASP A 143 -12.93 -12.54 7.98
CA ASP A 143 -14.06 -12.91 8.82
C ASP A 143 -14.46 -11.79 9.80
N ILE A 144 -13.47 -11.08 10.37
CA ILE A 144 -13.76 -9.91 11.24
C ILE A 144 -14.49 -8.84 10.42
N VAL A 145 -13.96 -8.47 9.23
CA VAL A 145 -14.60 -7.43 8.40
C VAL A 145 -16.01 -7.82 8.00
N LYS A 146 -16.27 -9.08 7.66
CA LYS A 146 -17.63 -9.59 7.37
C LYS A 146 -18.53 -9.56 8.60
N THR A 147 -18.02 -9.94 9.77
CA THR A 147 -18.77 -9.95 11.04
C THR A 147 -19.27 -8.55 11.40
N TYR A 148 -18.42 -7.54 11.22
CA TYR A 148 -18.75 -6.15 11.56
C TYR A 148 -19.39 -5.37 10.41
N SER A 149 -20.15 -6.07 9.54
CA SER A 149 -20.83 -5.49 8.37
C SER A 149 -21.81 -4.37 8.69
N LYS A 150 -22.37 -4.31 9.90
CA LYS A 150 -23.19 -3.18 10.36
C LYS A 150 -22.37 -1.90 10.56
N PHE A 151 -21.11 -2.04 10.94
CA PHE A 151 -20.21 -0.90 11.12
C PHE A 151 -19.64 -0.40 9.78
N ASN A 152 -19.14 -1.31 8.95
CA ASN A 152 -18.45 -0.99 7.71
C ASN A 152 -19.35 -1.00 6.45
N GLY A 153 -20.68 -1.06 6.60
CA GLY A 153 -21.61 -1.08 5.47
C GLY A 153 -21.66 -2.40 4.69
N GLY A 154 -20.91 -3.42 5.15
CA GLY A 154 -20.85 -4.73 4.52
C GLY A 154 -20.01 -4.75 3.24
N ILE A 155 -18.93 -3.98 3.23
CA ILE A 155 -18.03 -3.84 2.07
C ILE A 155 -17.45 -5.15 1.54
N TYR A 156 -17.38 -6.22 2.38
CA TYR A 156 -16.88 -7.54 1.96
C TYR A 156 -17.97 -8.55 1.59
N ASN A 157 -19.24 -8.29 1.87
CA ASN A 157 -20.30 -9.30 1.74
C ASN A 157 -21.65 -8.80 1.23
N LYS A 158 -21.89 -7.49 1.12
CA LYS A 158 -23.18 -6.95 0.65
C LYS A 158 -23.15 -6.39 -0.77
N PHE A 159 -21.98 -6.07 -1.29
CA PHE A 159 -21.83 -5.52 -2.63
C PHE A 159 -21.56 -6.65 -3.62
N SER A 160 -22.45 -6.84 -4.60
CA SER A 160 -22.36 -7.92 -5.60
C SER A 160 -21.14 -7.80 -6.51
N ASN A 161 -20.57 -6.60 -6.64
CA ASN A 161 -19.38 -6.31 -7.41
C ASN A 161 -18.07 -6.46 -6.62
N VAL A 162 -18.13 -6.87 -5.35
CA VAL A 162 -16.96 -7.12 -4.49
C VAL A 162 -16.79 -8.61 -4.26
N LYS A 163 -15.60 -9.12 -4.55
CA LYS A 163 -15.19 -10.50 -4.30
C LYS A 163 -13.93 -10.52 -3.44
N ILE A 164 -14.00 -11.11 -2.26
CA ILE A 164 -12.85 -11.31 -1.37
C ILE A 164 -12.45 -12.78 -1.39
N ILE A 165 -11.16 -13.03 -1.63
CA ILE A 165 -10.56 -14.37 -1.78
C ILE A 165 -9.46 -14.50 -0.73
N VAL A 166 -9.51 -15.58 0.06
CA VAL A 166 -8.42 -15.92 0.99
C VAL A 166 -7.34 -16.67 0.21
N LYS A 167 -6.25 -15.99 -0.08
CA LYS A 167 -5.12 -16.52 -0.85
C LYS A 167 -3.88 -15.62 -0.70
N GLU A 168 -2.69 -16.17 -0.94
CA GLU A 168 -1.47 -15.38 -1.07
C GLU A 168 -1.50 -14.57 -2.39
N GLY A 169 -1.13 -13.28 -2.31
CA GLY A 169 -1.34 -12.30 -3.37
C GLY A 169 -0.55 -12.59 -4.65
N ARG A 170 0.75 -12.89 -4.53
CA ARG A 170 1.62 -13.17 -5.66
C ARG A 170 1.19 -14.46 -6.39
N HIS A 171 0.83 -15.48 -5.63
CA HIS A 171 0.32 -16.73 -6.19
C HIS A 171 -1.00 -16.52 -6.94
N TYR A 172 -1.89 -15.66 -6.43
CA TYR A 172 -3.11 -15.29 -7.15
C TYR A 172 -2.81 -14.63 -8.49
N VAL A 173 -1.88 -13.68 -8.53
CA VAL A 173 -1.48 -12.99 -9.76
C VAL A 173 -0.92 -13.97 -10.79
N LYS A 174 0.01 -14.84 -10.38
CA LYS A 174 0.63 -15.85 -11.27
C LYS A 174 -0.37 -16.82 -11.89
N GLN A 175 -1.47 -17.12 -11.18
CA GLN A 175 -2.53 -18.02 -11.67
C GLN A 175 -3.67 -17.28 -12.39
N SER A 176 -3.67 -15.95 -12.41
CA SER A 176 -4.78 -15.20 -12.97
C SER A 176 -4.71 -15.13 -14.50
N ASN A 177 -5.76 -15.60 -15.16
CA ASN A 177 -6.00 -15.36 -16.57
C ASN A 177 -6.78 -14.03 -16.81
N LYS A 178 -7.19 -13.34 -15.74
CA LYS A 178 -7.88 -12.06 -15.83
C LYS A 178 -6.90 -10.91 -16.01
N LYS A 179 -7.33 -9.88 -16.71
CA LYS A 179 -6.66 -8.58 -16.75
C LYS A 179 -7.38 -7.62 -15.82
N PHE A 180 -6.62 -6.70 -15.23
CA PHE A 180 -7.12 -5.67 -14.33
C PHE A 180 -6.70 -4.30 -14.82
N ASP A 181 -7.56 -3.30 -14.61
CA ASP A 181 -7.22 -1.91 -14.92
C ASP A 181 -6.39 -1.29 -13.81
N ILE A 182 -6.60 -1.78 -12.59
CA ILE A 182 -5.83 -1.35 -11.44
C ILE A 182 -5.37 -2.57 -10.64
N ILE A 183 -4.11 -2.57 -10.24
CA ILE A 183 -3.60 -3.41 -9.15
C ILE A 183 -3.17 -2.48 -8.05
N LEU A 184 -3.65 -2.73 -6.83
CA LEU A 184 -3.34 -1.91 -5.67
C LEU A 184 -2.75 -2.76 -4.56
N ILE A 185 -1.62 -2.31 -4.03
CA ILE A 185 -0.92 -2.90 -2.89
C ILE A 185 -0.58 -1.75 -1.94
N ALA A 186 -1.15 -1.75 -0.75
CA ALA A 186 -0.89 -0.70 0.23
C ALA A 186 -0.27 -1.28 1.49
N LEU A 187 0.91 -0.78 1.85
CA LEU A 187 1.63 -1.16 3.07
C LEU A 187 1.74 -2.69 3.23
N PRO A 188 2.44 -3.39 2.31
CA PRO A 188 2.42 -4.86 2.21
C PRO A 188 3.15 -5.59 3.35
N SER A 189 3.63 -4.87 4.34
CA SER A 189 4.24 -5.40 5.56
C SER A 189 3.90 -4.52 6.74
N THR A 190 4.35 -4.91 7.93
CA THR A 190 4.17 -4.15 9.16
C THR A 190 5.40 -3.31 9.45
N GLU A 191 5.22 -2.03 9.73
CA GLU A 191 6.32 -1.10 10.01
C GLU A 191 7.12 -1.50 11.26
N GLN A 192 6.50 -2.14 12.23
CA GLN A 192 7.14 -2.53 13.51
C GLN A 192 8.08 -3.73 13.44
N LEU A 193 7.97 -4.53 12.41
CA LEU A 193 9.04 -5.48 12.12
C LEU A 193 10.30 -4.74 11.64
N GLN A 194 10.28 -3.39 11.53
CA GLN A 194 11.41 -2.52 11.22
C GLN A 194 12.41 -2.33 12.37
N ASN A 195 12.23 -2.99 13.52
CA ASN A 195 13.38 -3.20 14.40
C ASN A 195 14.46 -3.87 13.57
N ILE A 196 15.35 -3.04 13.17
CA ILE A 196 16.43 -3.00 12.17
C ILE A 196 16.95 -4.39 11.72
N ASP A 197 16.88 -5.42 12.54
CA ASP A 197 17.44 -6.74 12.23
C ASP A 197 16.43 -7.81 11.79
N ALA A 198 15.18 -7.78 12.28
CA ALA A 198 14.22 -8.84 12.00
C ALA A 198 13.52 -8.68 10.62
N LEU A 199 13.18 -7.45 10.21
CA LEU A 199 12.60 -7.19 8.87
C LEU A 199 13.64 -7.21 7.78
N ALA A 200 14.87 -6.79 8.07
CA ALA A 200 15.95 -6.84 7.10
C ALA A 200 16.15 -8.26 6.54
N MET A 201 15.80 -9.29 7.32
CA MET A 201 15.87 -10.69 6.96
C MET A 201 14.53 -11.27 6.50
N SER A 202 13.47 -10.47 6.45
CA SER A 202 12.14 -10.91 6.01
C SER A 202 12.03 -10.89 4.50
N GLU A 203 11.70 -12.03 3.90
CA GLU A 203 11.46 -12.15 2.46
C GLU A 203 10.15 -11.44 2.08
N ASN A 204 10.19 -10.60 1.06
CA ASN A 204 9.01 -9.97 0.50
C ASN A 204 8.96 -10.16 -1.02
N TYR A 205 8.12 -11.09 -1.46
CA TYR A 205 7.94 -11.43 -2.88
C TYR A 205 6.93 -10.53 -3.61
N LEU A 206 6.34 -9.54 -2.96
CA LEU A 206 5.39 -8.59 -3.58
C LEU A 206 6.09 -7.37 -4.20
N LEU A 207 7.33 -7.07 -3.77
CA LEU A 207 8.05 -5.85 -4.16
C LEU A 207 9.32 -6.14 -4.97
N THR A 208 9.41 -7.31 -5.61
CA THR A 208 10.54 -7.69 -6.48
C THR A 208 10.33 -7.25 -7.93
N ALA A 209 11.40 -7.16 -8.70
CA ALA A 209 11.33 -6.91 -10.15
C ALA A 209 10.49 -7.98 -10.87
N ASP A 210 10.60 -9.25 -10.43
CA ASP A 210 9.80 -10.35 -10.94
C ASP A 210 8.31 -10.17 -10.61
N ALA A 211 8.00 -9.63 -9.42
CA ALA A 211 6.63 -9.27 -9.05
C ALA A 211 6.07 -8.16 -9.94
N LEU A 212 6.84 -7.09 -10.13
CA LEU A 212 6.44 -5.98 -11.00
C LEU A 212 6.17 -6.46 -12.42
N PHE A 213 7.01 -7.36 -12.95
CA PHE A 213 6.79 -7.97 -14.26
C PHE A 213 5.49 -8.79 -14.30
N ASP A 214 5.21 -9.61 -13.28
CA ASP A 214 3.96 -10.37 -13.19
C ASP A 214 2.73 -9.45 -13.13
N TYR A 215 2.80 -8.35 -12.36
CA TYR A 215 1.72 -7.35 -12.32
C TYR A 215 1.48 -6.71 -13.69
N MET A 216 2.55 -6.30 -14.39
CA MET A 216 2.43 -5.75 -15.75
C MET A 216 1.77 -6.75 -16.71
N ASN A 217 2.02 -8.06 -16.55
CA ASN A 217 1.42 -9.09 -17.39
C ASN A 217 -0.08 -9.24 -17.17
N VAL A 218 -0.61 -9.01 -15.97
CA VAL A 218 -2.04 -9.10 -15.66
C VAL A 218 -2.75 -7.73 -15.68
N LEU A 219 -2.05 -6.63 -15.94
CA LEU A 219 -2.67 -5.34 -16.23
C LEU A 219 -3.19 -5.28 -17.67
N THR A 220 -4.30 -4.56 -17.88
CA THR A 220 -4.74 -4.10 -19.20
C THR A 220 -3.71 -3.13 -19.80
N ASN A 221 -3.83 -2.78 -21.07
CA ASN A 221 -2.85 -1.87 -21.69
C ASN A 221 -2.85 -0.48 -21.02
N GLU A 222 -4.03 0.05 -20.68
CA GLU A 222 -4.18 1.34 -19.99
C GLU A 222 -4.10 1.18 -18.46
N GLY A 223 -3.82 -0.03 -17.98
CA GLY A 223 -3.81 -0.37 -16.56
C GLY A 223 -2.64 0.23 -15.80
N MET A 224 -2.83 0.37 -14.49
CA MET A 224 -1.85 0.93 -13.58
C MET A 224 -1.70 0.09 -12.30
N LEU A 225 -0.49 0.10 -11.78
CA LEU A 225 -0.13 -0.45 -10.48
C LEU A 225 0.02 0.72 -9.49
N ILE A 226 -0.67 0.65 -8.36
CA ILE A 226 -0.60 1.62 -7.27
C ILE A 226 0.06 0.93 -6.09
N LEU A 227 1.20 1.45 -5.64
CA LEU A 227 1.97 0.91 -4.53
C LEU A 227 2.17 2.00 -3.48
N THR A 228 1.69 1.75 -2.26
CA THR A 228 1.90 2.62 -1.10
C THR A 228 2.86 1.94 -0.13
N LEU A 229 3.87 2.66 0.32
CA LEU A 229 4.97 2.19 1.15
C LEU A 229 5.01 2.95 2.48
N HIS A 230 5.84 2.50 3.44
CA HIS A 230 5.91 3.12 4.76
C HIS A 230 6.75 4.40 4.78
N ASN A 231 7.75 4.50 3.92
CA ASN A 231 8.67 5.63 3.93
C ASN A 231 9.32 5.88 2.56
N LYS A 232 10.00 7.01 2.46
CA LYS A 232 10.67 7.46 1.23
C LYS A 232 11.85 6.59 0.78
N TRP A 233 12.50 5.85 1.68
CA TRP A 233 13.61 4.96 1.31
C TRP A 233 13.11 3.71 0.61
N GLU A 234 12.00 3.15 1.09
CA GLU A 234 11.27 2.07 0.41
C GLU A 234 10.78 2.53 -0.96
N LEU A 235 10.23 3.76 -1.04
CA LEU A 235 9.78 4.33 -2.31
C LEU A 235 10.93 4.51 -3.29
N LEU A 236 12.11 4.99 -2.84
CA LEU A 236 13.31 5.10 -3.69
C LEU A 236 13.71 3.73 -4.23
N ARG A 237 13.84 2.72 -3.35
CA ARG A 237 14.22 1.36 -3.74
C ARG A 237 13.24 0.75 -4.72
N LEU A 238 11.93 0.92 -4.47
CA LEU A 238 10.90 0.43 -5.38
C LEU A 238 10.93 1.15 -6.74
N THR A 239 11.16 2.47 -6.74
CA THR A 239 11.30 3.25 -7.97
C THR A 239 12.46 2.73 -8.81
N ILE A 240 13.63 2.48 -8.20
CA ILE A 240 14.80 1.91 -8.88
C ILE A 240 14.48 0.49 -9.38
N THR A 241 13.83 -0.34 -8.57
CA THR A 241 13.41 -1.69 -8.98
C THR A 241 12.47 -1.63 -10.19
N ALA A 242 11.54 -0.66 -10.21
CA ALA A 242 10.64 -0.46 -11.33
C ALA A 242 11.37 0.00 -12.61
N VAL A 243 12.27 0.99 -12.51
CA VAL A 243 13.09 1.43 -13.66
C VAL A 243 13.87 0.24 -14.24
N THR A 244 14.53 -0.54 -13.38
CA THR A 244 15.29 -1.74 -13.81
C THR A 244 14.39 -2.81 -14.43
N THR A 245 13.14 -2.94 -13.95
CA THR A 245 12.17 -3.86 -14.56
C THR A 245 11.80 -3.43 -15.97
N PHE A 246 11.59 -2.14 -16.19
CA PHE A 246 11.33 -1.59 -17.53
C PHE A 246 12.54 -1.78 -18.47
N GLU A 247 13.76 -1.59 -17.98
CA GLU A 247 14.99 -1.82 -18.75
C GLU A 247 15.10 -3.29 -19.20
N LYS A 248 14.81 -4.25 -18.32
CA LYS A 248 14.80 -5.69 -18.65
C LYS A 248 13.82 -6.06 -19.77
N ILE A 249 12.77 -5.30 -19.97
CA ILE A 249 11.80 -5.49 -21.08
C ILE A 249 12.06 -4.59 -22.28
N GLY A 250 13.24 -3.95 -22.34
CA GLY A 250 13.72 -3.18 -23.48
C GLY A 250 13.28 -1.71 -23.53
N ILE A 251 12.77 -1.17 -22.41
CA ILE A 251 12.42 0.25 -22.28
C ILE A 251 13.60 0.99 -21.63
N SER A 252 14.10 2.04 -22.27
CA SER A 252 15.22 2.83 -21.73
C SER A 252 14.85 3.50 -20.41
N ASN A 253 15.85 3.80 -19.55
CA ASN A 253 15.64 4.53 -18.31
C ASN A 253 14.96 5.88 -18.53
N ILE A 254 15.24 6.57 -19.65
CA ILE A 254 14.62 7.83 -20.03
C ILE A 254 13.12 7.64 -20.31
N ASP A 255 12.77 6.54 -20.98
CA ASP A 255 11.37 6.23 -21.30
C ASP A 255 10.63 5.63 -20.10
N ALA A 256 11.29 4.84 -19.26
CA ALA A 256 10.72 4.27 -18.05
C ALA A 256 10.14 5.34 -17.11
N VAL A 257 10.82 6.49 -17.00
CA VAL A 257 10.35 7.63 -16.18
C VAL A 257 8.97 8.13 -16.60
N LYS A 258 8.60 7.97 -17.87
CA LYS A 258 7.29 8.40 -18.41
C LYS A 258 6.11 7.58 -17.91
N HIS A 259 6.39 6.47 -17.22
CA HIS A 259 5.38 5.56 -16.65
C HIS A 259 5.04 5.86 -15.19
N PHE A 260 5.71 6.83 -14.54
CA PHE A 260 5.61 7.04 -13.10
C PHE A 260 4.91 8.34 -12.74
N VAL A 261 4.09 8.28 -11.68
CA VAL A 261 3.63 9.43 -10.90
C VAL A 261 3.97 9.13 -9.45
N ILE A 262 4.59 10.11 -8.76
CA ILE A 262 4.98 9.97 -7.35
C ILE A 262 4.15 10.92 -6.49
N LEU A 263 3.67 10.37 -5.38
CA LEU A 263 3.05 11.12 -4.30
C LEU A 263 3.90 10.92 -3.05
N GLU A 264 4.51 11.98 -2.55
CA GLU A 264 5.23 11.91 -1.30
C GLU A 264 4.31 12.35 -0.16
N ASP A 265 4.27 11.51 0.83
CA ASP A 265 3.63 11.68 2.11
C ASP A 265 4.66 11.29 3.17
N GLU A 266 4.64 11.91 4.31
CA GLU A 266 5.60 11.64 5.38
C GLU A 266 5.52 10.18 5.86
N TYR A 267 4.31 9.61 5.86
CA TYR A 267 4.02 8.30 6.47
C TYR A 267 3.62 7.21 5.48
N ALA A 268 3.20 7.58 4.29
CA ALA A 268 2.66 6.61 3.33
C ALA A 268 2.86 7.05 1.87
N PRO A 269 4.11 7.24 1.40
CA PRO A 269 4.37 7.65 0.04
C PRO A 269 3.86 6.60 -0.96
N THR A 270 3.38 7.08 -2.12
CA THR A 270 2.75 6.24 -3.13
C THR A 270 3.39 6.44 -4.51
N ILE A 271 3.64 5.36 -5.21
CA ILE A 271 4.00 5.36 -6.63
C ILE A 271 2.86 4.77 -7.45
N VAL A 272 2.52 5.46 -8.55
CA VAL A 272 1.67 4.94 -9.61
C VAL A 272 2.54 4.58 -10.79
N ILE A 273 2.46 3.33 -11.24
CA ILE A 273 3.21 2.80 -12.38
C ILE A 273 2.21 2.40 -13.45
N LYS A 274 2.15 3.12 -14.55
CA LYS A 274 1.25 2.81 -15.68
C LYS A 274 1.95 1.86 -16.66
N LYS A 275 1.20 0.91 -17.23
CA LYS A 275 1.75 -0.05 -18.20
C LYS A 275 2.18 0.61 -19.50
N LEU A 276 1.38 1.53 -20.05
CA LEU A 276 1.79 2.45 -21.09
C LEU A 276 2.22 3.80 -20.50
N PRO A 277 3.07 4.57 -21.16
CA PRO A 277 3.47 5.89 -20.68
C PRO A 277 2.25 6.79 -20.42
N PHE A 278 2.35 7.65 -19.42
CA PHE A 278 1.36 8.72 -19.25
C PHE A 278 1.37 9.64 -20.47
N THR A 279 0.20 10.04 -20.93
CA THR A 279 0.05 11.05 -21.97
C THR A 279 0.01 12.45 -21.37
N ILE A 280 0.36 13.47 -22.17
CA ILE A 280 0.29 14.87 -21.74
C ILE A 280 -1.15 15.25 -21.35
N ASN A 281 -2.16 14.71 -22.05
CA ASN A 281 -3.56 14.99 -21.74
C ASN A 281 -3.98 14.44 -20.39
N GLU A 282 -3.58 13.20 -20.05
CA GLU A 282 -3.84 12.60 -18.72
C GLU A 282 -3.20 13.43 -17.62
N LEU A 283 -1.96 13.91 -17.83
CA LEU A 283 -1.26 14.71 -16.82
C LEU A 283 -1.88 16.10 -16.66
N ASN A 284 -2.38 16.70 -17.73
CA ASN A 284 -3.08 17.98 -17.67
C ASN A 284 -4.43 17.86 -16.93
N ASP A 285 -5.17 16.78 -17.16
CA ASP A 285 -6.40 16.47 -16.41
C ASP A 285 -6.08 16.26 -14.92
N LEU A 286 -5.05 15.46 -14.61
CA LEU A 286 -4.57 15.27 -13.25
C LEU A 286 -4.22 16.60 -12.56
N LYS A 287 -3.42 17.46 -13.19
CA LYS A 287 -3.08 18.80 -12.66
C LYS A 287 -4.32 19.64 -12.38
N SER A 288 -5.28 19.62 -13.29
CA SER A 288 -6.53 20.35 -13.12
C SER A 288 -7.29 19.90 -11.88
N LYS A 289 -7.36 18.60 -11.64
CA LYS A 289 -8.01 18.01 -10.45
C LYS A 289 -7.24 18.31 -9.17
N LEU A 290 -5.90 18.20 -9.19
CA LEU A 290 -5.04 18.48 -8.05
C LEU A 290 -5.07 19.93 -7.59
N LYS A 291 -5.23 20.91 -8.50
CA LYS A 291 -5.35 22.34 -8.14
C LYS A 291 -6.46 22.64 -7.13
N ASN A 292 -7.50 21.82 -7.14
CA ASN A 292 -8.66 21.97 -6.27
C ASN A 292 -8.52 21.22 -4.94
N LEU A 293 -7.45 20.43 -4.76
CA LEU A 293 -7.20 19.71 -3.53
C LEU A 293 -6.54 20.64 -2.50
N PRO A 294 -7.08 20.72 -1.27
CA PRO A 294 -6.42 21.44 -0.18
C PRO A 294 -4.99 20.89 0.07
N LYS A 295 -4.05 21.76 0.38
CA LYS A 295 -2.64 21.41 0.66
C LYS A 295 -2.45 20.45 1.86
N ILE A 296 -3.48 20.29 2.67
CA ILE A 296 -3.47 19.34 3.81
C ILE A 296 -3.50 17.87 3.35
N PHE A 297 -3.89 17.61 2.10
CA PHE A 297 -3.90 16.24 1.55
C PHE A 297 -2.55 15.90 0.91
N PRO A 298 -2.23 14.60 0.78
CA PRO A 298 -1.01 14.16 0.11
C PRO A 298 -0.84 14.80 -1.27
N GLN A 299 0.38 15.23 -1.58
CA GLN A 299 0.68 15.97 -2.80
C GLN A 299 1.41 15.08 -3.81
N VAL A 300 1.09 15.26 -5.07
CA VAL A 300 1.91 14.70 -6.16
C VAL A 300 3.21 15.52 -6.22
N THR A 301 4.35 14.84 -6.22
CA THR A 301 5.68 15.46 -6.23
C THR A 301 6.42 15.26 -7.53
N PHE A 302 6.07 14.23 -8.30
CA PHE A 302 6.65 13.98 -9.61
C PHE A 302 5.56 13.67 -10.64
N LEU A 303 5.64 14.36 -11.78
CA LEU A 303 4.88 14.09 -13.02
C LEU A 303 5.85 14.01 -14.20
N PRO A 304 5.74 13.02 -15.09
CA PRO A 304 6.55 12.98 -16.31
C PRO A 304 6.26 14.22 -17.19
N TYR A 305 7.25 14.62 -17.97
CA TYR A 305 7.24 15.78 -18.89
C TYR A 305 7.06 17.16 -18.23
N ASP A 306 6.89 17.24 -16.91
CA ASP A 306 6.66 18.50 -16.23
C ASP A 306 7.86 18.94 -15.41
N ARG A 307 8.66 19.83 -15.96
CA ARG A 307 9.86 20.37 -15.29
C ARG A 307 9.50 21.37 -14.18
N ASP A 308 8.35 22.02 -14.29
CA ASP A 308 7.94 23.08 -13.37
C ASP A 308 7.16 22.54 -12.16
N PHE A 309 6.73 21.28 -12.22
CA PHE A 309 5.99 20.62 -11.14
C PHE A 309 6.90 20.13 -10.01
N ASN A 310 8.21 20.29 -10.18
CA ASN A 310 9.20 19.77 -9.23
C ASN A 310 9.08 20.43 -7.87
N VAL A 311 8.59 19.67 -6.89
CA VAL A 311 8.69 20.06 -5.48
C VAL A 311 10.16 20.04 -5.10
N ASN A 312 10.72 21.19 -4.80
CA ASN A 312 12.10 21.33 -4.31
C ASN A 312 12.27 20.44 -3.05
N ASN A 313 13.35 19.66 -3.02
CA ASN A 313 13.82 18.80 -1.93
C ASN A 313 13.37 17.32 -1.93
N SER A 314 12.82 16.78 -3.03
CA SER A 314 12.64 15.35 -3.16
C SER A 314 13.80 14.69 -3.92
N PHE A 315 14.58 13.86 -3.23
CA PHE A 315 15.68 13.12 -3.87
C PHE A 315 15.18 12.09 -4.90
N ILE A 316 13.93 11.60 -4.77
CA ILE A 316 13.30 10.71 -5.75
C ILE A 316 12.98 11.50 -7.02
N ASN A 317 12.45 12.69 -6.85
CA ASN A 317 12.18 13.59 -7.95
C ASN A 317 13.46 13.97 -8.70
N ASP A 318 14.52 14.32 -7.97
CA ASP A 318 15.83 14.61 -8.53
C ASP A 318 16.40 13.41 -9.32
N LEU A 319 16.28 12.20 -8.79
CA LEU A 319 16.66 10.97 -9.50
C LEU A 319 15.90 10.84 -10.83
N LEU A 320 14.57 10.92 -10.80
CA LEU A 320 13.74 10.73 -11.97
C LEU A 320 13.96 11.82 -13.02
N VAL A 321 14.11 13.07 -12.61
CA VAL A 321 14.46 14.19 -13.50
C VAL A 321 15.84 14.00 -14.15
N ASN A 322 16.84 13.57 -13.38
CA ASN A 322 18.18 13.35 -13.90
C ASN A 322 18.22 12.13 -14.84
N LEU A 323 17.48 11.06 -14.55
CA LEU A 323 17.31 9.93 -15.48
C LEU A 323 16.62 10.37 -16.77
N SER A 324 15.53 11.14 -16.70
CA SER A 324 14.80 11.63 -17.87
C SER A 324 15.66 12.50 -18.81
N ASN A 325 16.66 13.18 -18.26
CA ASN A 325 17.59 14.02 -19.00
C ASN A 325 18.93 13.34 -19.36
N ASN A 326 19.06 12.04 -19.08
CA ASN A 326 20.30 11.26 -19.26
C ASN A 326 21.52 11.87 -18.56
N LYS A 327 21.31 12.45 -17.39
CA LYS A 327 22.37 13.13 -16.60
C LYS A 327 23.02 12.23 -15.55
N ILE A 328 22.43 11.08 -15.28
CA ILE A 328 22.89 10.13 -14.27
C ILE A 328 22.94 8.73 -14.83
N ASP A 329 24.00 8.01 -14.51
CA ASP A 329 24.07 6.58 -14.70
C ASP A 329 23.47 5.88 -13.48
N LEU A 330 22.39 5.13 -13.69
CA LEU A 330 21.63 4.49 -12.59
C LEU A 330 22.50 3.50 -11.82
N LYS A 331 23.37 2.75 -12.51
CA LYS A 331 24.26 1.79 -11.85
C LYS A 331 25.23 2.48 -10.91
N SER A 332 25.92 3.51 -11.37
CA SER A 332 26.83 4.32 -10.54
C SER A 332 26.10 5.01 -9.38
N TYR A 333 24.85 5.45 -9.60
CA TYR A 333 24.04 6.04 -8.53
C TYR A 333 23.77 5.03 -7.41
N ILE A 334 23.37 3.78 -7.75
CA ILE A 334 23.10 2.71 -6.80
C ILE A 334 24.38 2.32 -6.04
N GLU A 335 25.49 2.14 -6.73
CA GLU A 335 26.77 1.73 -6.14
C GLU A 335 27.30 2.76 -5.11
N ASN A 336 27.18 4.04 -5.41
CA ASN A 336 27.67 5.14 -4.57
C ASN A 336 26.68 5.62 -3.51
N HIS A 337 25.43 5.10 -3.49
CA HIS A 337 24.45 5.50 -2.50
C HIS A 337 24.81 4.93 -1.11
N PRO A 338 24.63 5.68 0.00
CA PRO A 338 24.99 5.23 1.36
C PRO A 338 24.16 4.03 1.84
N PHE A 339 22.95 3.86 1.33
CA PHE A 339 22.07 2.72 1.63
C PHE A 339 22.05 1.71 0.47
N ASP A 340 21.71 0.45 0.78
CA ASP A 340 21.41 -0.56 -0.25
C ASP A 340 20.06 -0.28 -0.88
N ILE A 341 20.07 0.45 -1.99
CA ILE A 341 18.91 0.77 -2.81
C ILE A 341 18.88 -0.08 -4.09
N SER A 342 19.67 -1.16 -4.13
CA SER A 342 19.72 -2.05 -5.30
C SER A 342 18.36 -2.66 -5.61
N PRO A 343 18.04 -2.94 -6.88
CA PRO A 343 16.83 -3.64 -7.28
C PRO A 343 16.70 -4.98 -6.56
N VAL A 344 15.47 -5.32 -6.22
CA VAL A 344 15.14 -6.57 -5.51
C VAL A 344 14.56 -7.56 -6.50
N ALA A 345 14.99 -8.83 -6.43
CA ALA A 345 14.52 -9.92 -7.29
C ALA A 345 14.09 -11.13 -6.46
N ASP A 346 13.39 -12.11 -7.07
CA ASP A 346 12.85 -13.28 -6.36
C ASP A 346 13.96 -14.19 -5.78
N ASP A 347 15.19 -14.15 -6.30
CA ASP A 347 16.33 -14.86 -5.75
C ASP A 347 16.99 -14.16 -4.55
N ARG A 348 16.65 -12.87 -4.32
CA ARG A 348 17.09 -12.07 -3.18
C ARG A 348 15.97 -11.12 -2.71
N PRO A 349 14.87 -11.63 -2.14
CA PRO A 349 13.64 -10.86 -1.91
C PRO A 349 13.66 -10.03 -0.61
N PHE A 350 14.80 -9.46 -0.23
CA PHE A 350 14.99 -8.71 1.02
C PHE A 350 14.77 -7.21 0.81
N PHE A 351 13.53 -6.84 0.49
CA PHE A 351 13.18 -5.46 0.12
C PHE A 351 13.48 -4.44 1.23
N TYR A 352 13.27 -4.82 2.48
CA TYR A 352 13.43 -3.92 3.64
C TYR A 352 14.86 -3.82 4.16
N LYS A 353 15.77 -4.64 3.65
CA LYS A 353 17.19 -4.55 4.00
C LYS A 353 17.86 -3.40 3.25
N ILE A 354 17.83 -2.21 3.82
CA ILE A 354 18.44 -1.00 3.24
C ILE A 354 19.81 -0.67 3.84
N SER A 355 20.24 -1.31 4.91
CA SER A 355 21.59 -1.12 5.46
C SER A 355 22.63 -1.84 4.57
N LYS A 356 23.68 -1.12 4.16
CA LYS A 356 24.89 -1.74 3.62
C LYS A 356 25.70 -2.26 4.81
N LEU A 357 26.12 -3.53 4.76
CA LEU A 357 27.16 -4.03 5.66
C LEU A 357 28.45 -3.31 5.30
N LEU A 358 28.91 -2.43 6.16
CA LEU A 358 30.21 -1.81 6.01
C LEU A 358 31.29 -2.88 6.27
N PRO A 359 32.40 -2.91 5.51
CA PRO A 359 33.49 -3.89 5.68
C PRO A 359 34.07 -3.93 7.10
N ASP A 360 33.93 -2.84 7.86
CA ASP A 360 34.45 -2.72 9.24
C ASP A 360 33.53 -3.32 10.31
N GLU A 361 32.28 -3.69 9.97
CA GLU A 361 31.33 -4.34 10.90
C GLU A 361 31.38 -5.89 10.81
N ILE A 362 32.25 -6.44 9.95
CA ILE A 362 32.44 -7.90 9.77
C ILE A 362 33.65 -8.38 10.60
N LYS A 363 34.13 -7.61 11.57
CA LYS A 363 35.22 -8.03 12.43
C LYS A 363 34.73 -8.52 13.80
#